data_7df856e2136b50b130b054947c7a2c96
#
_entry.id   7df856e2136b50b130b054947c7a2c96
#
_cell.length_a   1.000
_cell.length_b   1.000
_cell.length_c   1.000
_cell.angle_alpha   90.00
_cell.angle_beta   90.00
_cell.angle_gamma   90.00
#
_symmetry.space_group_name_H-M   'P 1'
#
loop_
_entity.id
_entity.type
_entity.pdbx_description
1 polymer ?
#
loop_
_entity_poly.entity_id
_entity_poly.type
_entity_poly.pdbx_seq_one_letter_code
_entity_poly.pdbx_strand_id
1 'polypeptide(L)'
;AARSCSARPWRAWRTSRAGCRTLTALGGVPEGEVSADYFALFASRVGELLGADRAEPPFVGIMTNGTSGDVNNIDVLGKPERRPPYEKMKEVAHSVAAKVADGARAVEFKEGVPLDARMKELVLQARKPTAERVARAKEILARPKDVKPAHPREVAYAERTLRLADVPETVSVPIQAFRLGDLAVAAIPFEV
;
A
#
# COMPACT_ATOMS: atom_id res chain seq x y z
N ALA A 1 -37.18 -16.75 -24.17
CA ALA A 1 -35.93 -17.50 -24.13
C ALA A 1 -34.95 -16.74 -23.24
N ALA A 2 -34.83 -17.16 -21.99
CA ALA A 2 -33.90 -16.59 -21.04
C ALA A 2 -32.49 -16.99 -21.46
N ARG A 3 -31.63 -16.02 -21.79
CA ARG A 3 -30.21 -16.27 -21.97
C ARG A 3 -29.60 -16.45 -20.59
N SER A 4 -29.11 -17.65 -20.30
CA SER A 4 -28.34 -17.95 -19.10
C SER A 4 -27.12 -17.05 -19.07
N CYS A 5 -27.04 -16.18 -18.09
CA CYS A 5 -25.84 -15.41 -17.79
C CYS A 5 -24.81 -16.38 -17.18
N SER A 6 -23.95 -16.96 -18.03
CA SER A 6 -22.83 -17.74 -17.55
C SER A 6 -21.88 -16.78 -16.82
N ALA A 7 -21.68 -17.02 -15.53
CA ALA A 7 -20.69 -16.31 -14.74
C ALA A 7 -19.34 -16.41 -15.48
N ARG A 8 -18.85 -15.28 -15.96
CA ARG A 8 -17.54 -15.23 -16.61
C ARG A 8 -16.48 -15.45 -15.54
N PRO A 9 -15.57 -16.42 -15.70
CA PRO A 9 -14.51 -16.66 -14.72
C PRO A 9 -13.61 -15.44 -14.59
N TRP A 10 -13.13 -15.21 -13.38
CA TRP A 10 -12.17 -14.16 -13.03
C TRP A 10 -10.98 -14.20 -14.00
N ARG A 11 -10.72 -13.09 -14.66
CA ARG A 11 -9.67 -13.01 -15.67
C ARG A 11 -8.39 -12.51 -15.02
N ALA A 12 -7.34 -13.34 -15.04
CA ALA A 12 -6.04 -13.02 -14.46
C ALA A 12 -5.26 -12.00 -15.31
N TRP A 13 -4.71 -10.99 -14.67
CA TRP A 13 -3.85 -9.98 -15.28
C TRP A 13 -2.41 -10.47 -15.37
N ARG A 14 -1.78 -10.32 -16.52
CA ARG A 14 -0.33 -10.39 -16.59
C ARG A 14 0.24 -9.04 -16.20
N THR A 15 0.87 -8.95 -15.01
CA THR A 15 1.77 -7.86 -14.72
C THR A 15 3.09 -8.09 -15.45
N SER A 16 3.60 -7.04 -16.11
CA SER A 16 4.96 -7.05 -16.65
C SER A 16 5.94 -7.33 -15.50
N ARG A 17 7.12 -7.91 -15.81
CA ARG A 17 8.19 -8.21 -14.84
C ARG A 17 8.78 -7.00 -14.10
N ALA A 18 8.27 -5.81 -14.33
CA ALA A 18 8.58 -4.63 -13.54
C ALA A 18 7.79 -4.71 -12.23
N GLY A 19 8.46 -4.89 -11.12
CA GLY A 19 7.87 -4.87 -9.79
C GLY A 19 6.99 -3.61 -9.66
N CYS A 20 5.73 -3.79 -9.28
CA CYS A 20 4.80 -2.69 -9.11
C CYS A 20 5.22 -1.91 -7.87
N ARG A 21 5.85 -0.75 -8.08
CA ARG A 21 6.15 0.18 -6.98
C ARG A 21 4.95 1.08 -6.81
N THR A 22 4.29 0.98 -5.67
CA THR A 22 3.16 1.84 -5.30
C THR A 22 3.39 2.43 -3.94
N LEU A 23 2.98 3.69 -3.76
CA LEU A 23 2.98 4.35 -2.46
C LEU A 23 1.89 3.78 -1.56
N THR A 24 2.14 3.80 -0.26
CA THR A 24 1.14 3.46 0.76
C THR A 24 -0.02 4.45 0.77
N ALA A 25 0.26 5.75 0.58
CA ALA A 25 -0.72 6.82 0.45
C ALA A 25 -0.09 8.04 -0.23
N LEU A 26 -0.90 8.83 -0.93
CA LEU A 26 -0.49 10.11 -1.52
C LEU A 26 -0.72 11.27 -0.57
N GLY A 27 -1.72 11.17 0.30
CA GLY A 27 -2.10 12.21 1.22
C GLY A 27 -2.81 13.39 0.54
N GLY A 28 -2.75 14.56 1.17
CA GLY A 28 -3.47 15.73 0.68
C GLY A 28 -4.96 15.72 1.05
N VAL A 29 -5.33 14.95 2.07
CA VAL A 29 -6.66 14.93 2.68
C VAL A 29 -6.71 16.01 3.75
N PRO A 30 -7.75 16.86 3.80
CA PRO A 30 -7.93 17.83 4.86
C PRO A 30 -7.99 17.19 6.26
N GLU A 31 -7.61 17.95 7.27
CA GLU A 31 -7.68 17.50 8.65
C GLU A 31 -9.14 17.16 9.04
N GLY A 32 -9.34 16.01 9.68
CA GLY A 32 -10.65 15.53 10.10
C GLY A 32 -11.42 14.75 9.02
N GLU A 33 -10.94 14.67 7.81
CA GLU A 33 -11.56 13.87 6.75
C GLU A 33 -10.94 12.48 6.63
N VAL A 34 -11.74 11.50 6.18
CA VAL A 34 -11.31 10.12 5.90
C VAL A 34 -11.38 9.88 4.40
N SER A 35 -10.34 9.29 3.83
CA SER A 35 -10.27 8.99 2.40
C SER A 35 -9.63 7.62 2.18
N ALA A 36 -10.10 6.90 1.15
CA ALA A 36 -9.42 5.70 0.64
C ALA A 36 -8.23 6.06 -0.28
N ASP A 37 -7.78 7.33 -0.25
CA ASP A 37 -6.68 7.86 -1.02
C ASP A 37 -6.82 7.57 -2.53
N TYR A 38 -5.73 7.51 -3.26
CA TYR A 38 -5.74 7.28 -4.72
C TYR A 38 -6.22 5.88 -5.13
N PHE A 39 -6.31 4.93 -4.20
CA PHE A 39 -6.81 3.57 -4.49
C PHE A 39 -8.27 3.56 -4.95
N ALA A 40 -9.15 4.28 -4.25
CA ALA A 40 -10.56 4.36 -4.63
C ALA A 40 -10.76 5.11 -5.95
N LEU A 41 -10.06 6.24 -6.11
CA LEU A 41 -10.11 7.02 -7.35
C LEU A 41 -9.60 6.21 -8.55
N PHE A 42 -8.55 5.42 -8.36
CA PHE A 42 -8.03 4.50 -9.36
C PHE A 42 -9.08 3.43 -9.73
N ALA A 43 -9.66 2.76 -8.73
CA ALA A 43 -10.63 1.68 -8.94
C ALA A 43 -11.84 2.17 -9.75
N SER A 44 -12.42 3.30 -9.35
CA SER A 44 -13.53 3.92 -10.06
C SER A 44 -13.15 4.30 -11.49
N ARG A 45 -11.98 4.94 -11.66
CA ARG A 45 -11.54 5.40 -12.98
C ARG A 45 -11.25 4.26 -13.96
N VAL A 46 -10.69 3.14 -13.50
CA VAL A 46 -10.51 1.95 -14.34
C VAL A 46 -11.85 1.40 -14.80
N GLY A 47 -12.84 1.30 -13.89
CA GLY A 47 -14.20 0.88 -14.24
C GLY A 47 -14.82 1.73 -15.35
N GLU A 48 -14.75 3.07 -15.19
CA GLU A 48 -15.23 4.01 -16.20
C GLU A 48 -14.52 3.82 -17.57
N LEU A 49 -13.19 3.75 -17.57
CA LEU A 49 -12.39 3.63 -18.79
C LEU A 49 -12.62 2.30 -19.55
N LEU A 50 -13.01 1.26 -18.83
CA LEU A 50 -13.35 -0.04 -19.39
C LEU A 50 -14.85 -0.19 -19.71
N GLY A 51 -15.67 0.82 -19.42
CA GLY A 51 -17.11 0.76 -19.59
C GLY A 51 -17.79 -0.27 -18.68
N ALA A 52 -17.18 -0.54 -17.52
CA ALA A 52 -17.60 -1.55 -16.56
C ALA A 52 -18.21 -0.94 -15.27
N ASP A 53 -18.35 0.36 -15.19
CA ASP A 53 -18.88 1.10 -14.05
C ASP A 53 -20.33 0.78 -13.71
N ARG A 54 -21.07 0.21 -14.68
CA ARG A 54 -22.48 -0.23 -14.53
C ARG A 54 -22.65 -1.73 -14.78
N ALA A 55 -21.59 -2.52 -14.64
CA ALA A 55 -21.62 -3.96 -14.89
C ALA A 55 -22.37 -4.71 -13.76
N GLU A 56 -23.03 -5.80 -14.13
CA GLU A 56 -23.59 -6.78 -13.21
C GLU A 56 -22.96 -8.16 -13.49
N PRO A 57 -22.30 -8.79 -12.53
CA PRO A 57 -21.99 -8.26 -11.15
C PRO A 57 -21.10 -7.02 -11.19
N PRO A 58 -21.07 -6.21 -10.11
CA PRO A 58 -20.33 -4.96 -10.06
C PRO A 58 -18.83 -5.15 -10.37
N PHE A 59 -18.26 -4.20 -11.11
CA PHE A 59 -16.81 -4.17 -11.37
C PHE A 59 -16.06 -3.87 -10.06
N VAL A 60 -14.99 -4.62 -9.82
CA VAL A 60 -14.10 -4.39 -8.68
C VAL A 60 -12.70 -4.08 -9.20
N GLY A 61 -12.29 -2.81 -9.08
CA GLY A 61 -10.92 -2.38 -9.32
C GLY A 61 -10.07 -2.61 -8.08
N ILE A 62 -8.95 -3.33 -8.23
CA ILE A 62 -8.03 -3.61 -7.13
C ILE A 62 -6.64 -3.12 -7.51
N MET A 63 -6.03 -2.35 -6.61
CA MET A 63 -4.62 -2.00 -6.64
C MET A 63 -3.96 -2.49 -5.36
N THR A 64 -2.90 -3.27 -5.46
CA THR A 64 -2.14 -3.74 -4.32
C THR A 64 -0.97 -2.79 -4.05
N ASN A 65 -0.61 -2.64 -2.78
CA ASN A 65 0.63 -1.97 -2.43
C ASN A 65 1.82 -2.87 -2.78
N GLY A 66 2.83 -2.31 -3.42
CA GLY A 66 4.08 -3.02 -3.75
C GLY A 66 5.20 -2.67 -2.76
N THR A 67 6.44 -2.70 -3.24
CA THR A 67 7.60 -2.24 -2.47
C THR A 67 7.56 -0.71 -2.38
N SER A 68 7.01 -0.18 -1.29
CA SER A 68 6.70 1.23 -1.13
C SER A 68 7.73 2.03 -0.32
N GLY A 69 8.67 1.33 0.33
CA GLY A 69 9.61 1.96 1.27
C GLY A 69 10.57 2.98 0.63
N ASP A 70 10.86 2.86 -0.66
CA ASP A 70 11.71 3.77 -1.42
C ASP A 70 10.96 4.62 -2.46
N VAL A 71 9.64 4.61 -2.42
CA VAL A 71 8.79 5.39 -3.33
C VAL A 71 8.17 6.57 -2.62
N ASN A 72 8.28 7.75 -3.21
CA ASN A 72 7.68 8.96 -2.65
C ASN A 72 6.92 9.75 -3.73
N ASN A 73 5.96 10.56 -3.31
CA ASN A 73 5.15 11.43 -4.17
C ASN A 73 5.69 12.87 -4.24
N ILE A 74 6.85 13.13 -3.66
CA ILE A 74 7.50 14.44 -3.68
C ILE A 74 8.72 14.40 -4.59
N ASP A 75 8.91 15.46 -5.35
CA ASP A 75 10.17 15.72 -6.04
C ASP A 75 11.15 16.31 -5.04
N VAL A 76 12.11 15.49 -4.58
CA VAL A 76 13.11 15.90 -3.58
C VAL A 76 14.12 16.91 -4.12
N LEU A 77 14.23 17.04 -5.44
CA LEU A 77 15.11 18.01 -6.12
C LEU A 77 14.36 19.26 -6.57
N GLY A 78 13.03 19.19 -6.61
CA GLY A 78 12.16 20.27 -7.03
C GLY A 78 11.75 21.21 -5.89
N LYS A 79 11.00 22.24 -6.26
CA LYS A 79 10.38 23.13 -5.27
C LYS A 79 9.09 22.49 -4.73
N PRO A 80 8.80 22.60 -3.43
CA PRO A 80 7.53 22.14 -2.87
C PRO A 80 6.37 22.81 -3.59
N GLU A 81 5.50 22.02 -4.20
CA GLU A 81 4.30 22.52 -4.87
C GLU A 81 3.11 22.39 -3.91
N ARG A 82 2.45 23.53 -3.63
CA ARG A 82 1.18 23.51 -2.88
C ARG A 82 0.05 23.27 -3.88
N ARG A 83 -0.73 22.23 -3.64
CA ARG A 83 -1.90 21.88 -4.45
C ARG A 83 -3.16 21.87 -3.58
N PRO A 84 -4.32 22.12 -4.16
CA PRO A 84 -5.61 21.90 -3.50
C PRO A 84 -5.73 20.48 -2.96
N PRO A 85 -6.54 20.27 -1.91
CA PRO A 85 -6.87 18.94 -1.42
C PRO A 85 -7.33 18.01 -2.56
N TYR A 86 -6.94 16.73 -2.48
CA TYR A 86 -7.29 15.66 -3.43
C TYR A 86 -6.76 15.80 -4.86
N GLU A 87 -6.24 16.97 -5.29
CA GLU A 87 -5.84 17.19 -6.68
C GLU A 87 -4.70 16.26 -7.12
N LYS A 88 -3.62 16.18 -6.35
CA LYS A 88 -2.50 15.28 -6.64
C LYS A 88 -2.92 13.82 -6.66
N MET A 89 -3.77 13.45 -5.72
CA MET A 89 -4.33 12.12 -5.59
C MET A 89 -5.13 11.73 -6.85
N LYS A 90 -5.99 12.63 -7.33
CA LYS A 90 -6.78 12.44 -8.55
C LYS A 90 -5.89 12.34 -9.80
N GLU A 91 -4.91 13.22 -9.93
CA GLU A 91 -3.96 13.22 -11.06
C GLU A 91 -3.25 11.85 -11.17
N VAL A 92 -2.66 11.39 -10.07
CA VAL A 92 -1.91 10.13 -10.03
C VAL A 92 -2.85 8.95 -10.29
N ALA A 93 -4.00 8.90 -9.61
CA ALA A 93 -4.99 7.84 -9.79
C ALA A 93 -5.45 7.72 -11.25
N HIS A 94 -5.75 8.84 -11.89
CA HIS A 94 -6.21 8.87 -13.28
C HIS A 94 -5.10 8.49 -14.26
N SER A 95 -3.86 8.94 -14.01
CA SER A 95 -2.71 8.59 -14.85
C SER A 95 -2.43 7.07 -14.80
N VAL A 96 -2.45 6.48 -13.60
CA VAL A 96 -2.25 5.03 -13.43
C VAL A 96 -3.43 4.26 -14.04
N ALA A 97 -4.67 4.69 -13.80
CA ALA A 97 -5.86 4.05 -14.34
C ALA A 97 -5.88 4.02 -15.88
N ALA A 98 -5.44 5.08 -16.54
CA ALA A 98 -5.33 5.12 -18.01
C ALA A 98 -4.36 4.05 -18.51
N LYS A 99 -3.15 3.93 -17.91
CA LYS A 99 -2.17 2.91 -18.29
C LYS A 99 -2.67 1.49 -18.04
N VAL A 100 -3.40 1.28 -16.95
CA VAL A 100 -4.00 -0.01 -16.62
C VAL A 100 -5.11 -0.36 -17.61
N ALA A 101 -5.98 0.58 -17.97
CA ALA A 101 -7.04 0.36 -18.95
C ALA A 101 -6.48 0.05 -20.33
N ASP A 102 -5.41 0.73 -20.77
CA ASP A 102 -4.73 0.45 -22.02
C ASP A 102 -4.12 -0.97 -22.02
N GLY A 103 -3.45 -1.32 -20.92
CA GLY A 103 -2.92 -2.67 -20.74
C GLY A 103 -4.02 -3.74 -20.75
N ALA A 104 -5.17 -3.45 -20.11
CA ALA A 104 -6.30 -4.39 -20.05
C ALA A 104 -6.89 -4.71 -21.42
N ARG A 105 -6.95 -3.72 -22.31
CA ARG A 105 -7.43 -3.92 -23.68
C ARG A 105 -6.51 -4.78 -24.53
N ALA A 106 -5.21 -4.78 -24.20
CA ALA A 106 -4.18 -5.55 -24.94
C ALA A 106 -3.97 -6.98 -24.40
N VAL A 107 -4.62 -7.34 -23.28
CA VAL A 107 -4.44 -8.67 -22.65
C VAL A 107 -5.35 -9.71 -23.28
N GLU A 108 -4.77 -10.82 -23.68
CA GLU A 108 -5.51 -12.04 -23.98
C GLU A 108 -5.85 -12.79 -22.69
N PHE A 109 -7.13 -13.05 -22.50
CA PHE A 109 -7.60 -13.78 -21.32
C PHE A 109 -7.49 -15.28 -21.57
N LYS A 110 -6.91 -15.99 -20.61
CA LYS A 110 -6.79 -17.46 -20.64
C LYS A 110 -7.82 -18.09 -19.72
N GLU A 111 -8.45 -19.16 -20.18
CA GLU A 111 -9.31 -20.01 -19.36
C GLU A 111 -8.48 -21.12 -18.70
N GLY A 112 -9.02 -21.69 -17.60
CA GLY A 112 -8.41 -22.83 -16.92
C GLY A 112 -7.05 -22.55 -16.27
N VAL A 113 -6.80 -21.31 -15.88
CA VAL A 113 -5.56 -20.93 -15.20
C VAL A 113 -5.50 -21.60 -13.82
N PRO A 114 -4.45 -22.41 -13.50
CA PRO A 114 -4.33 -23.03 -12.19
C PRO A 114 -4.12 -21.97 -11.10
N LEU A 115 -4.89 -22.11 -10.02
CA LEU A 115 -4.82 -21.24 -8.84
C LEU A 115 -4.33 -22.06 -7.67
N ASP A 116 -3.42 -21.50 -6.87
CA ASP A 116 -2.98 -22.05 -5.59
C ASP A 116 -2.74 -20.92 -4.60
N ALA A 117 -2.94 -21.18 -3.32
CA ALA A 117 -2.67 -20.23 -2.25
C ALA A 117 -2.08 -20.97 -1.05
N ARG A 118 -1.02 -20.42 -0.49
CA ARG A 118 -0.35 -20.97 0.69
C ARG A 118 -0.08 -19.88 1.71
N MET A 119 -0.19 -20.24 2.97
CA MET A 119 0.15 -19.38 4.10
C MET A 119 1.08 -20.12 5.04
N LYS A 120 2.04 -19.40 5.58
CA LYS A 120 2.94 -19.90 6.63
C LYS A 120 3.20 -18.80 7.63
N GLU A 121 3.14 -19.15 8.91
CA GLU A 121 3.62 -18.26 9.96
C GLU A 121 5.12 -18.42 10.13
N LEU A 122 5.82 -17.28 10.18
CA LEU A 122 7.23 -17.20 10.51
C LEU A 122 7.41 -16.53 11.86
N VAL A 123 8.20 -17.14 12.71
CA VAL A 123 8.62 -16.53 13.97
C VAL A 123 9.89 -15.73 13.70
N LEU A 124 9.78 -14.43 13.81
CA LEU A 124 10.87 -13.49 13.57
C LEU A 124 11.33 -12.86 14.88
N GLN A 125 12.63 -12.57 14.99
CA GLN A 125 13.14 -11.81 16.11
C GLN A 125 12.81 -10.33 15.95
N ALA A 126 12.27 -9.71 17.00
CA ALA A 126 12.02 -8.28 17.03
C ALA A 126 13.35 -7.51 17.20
N ARG A 127 13.54 -6.47 16.37
CA ARG A 127 14.70 -5.57 16.53
C ARG A 127 14.52 -4.73 17.77
N LYS A 128 15.27 -5.02 18.82
CA LYS A 128 15.28 -4.26 20.06
C LYS A 128 16.21 -3.04 19.98
N PRO A 129 15.86 -1.92 20.61
CA PRO A 129 16.78 -0.82 20.80
C PRO A 129 17.91 -1.23 21.76
N THR A 130 19.10 -0.66 21.57
CA THR A 130 20.23 -0.87 22.50
C THR A 130 19.94 -0.26 23.87
N ALA A 131 20.59 -0.76 24.92
CA ALA A 131 20.47 -0.22 26.27
C ALA A 131 20.78 1.29 26.33
N GLU A 132 21.78 1.75 25.57
CA GLU A 132 22.12 3.16 25.44
C GLU A 132 20.96 4.00 24.86
N ARG A 133 20.31 3.51 23.80
CA ARG A 133 19.14 4.20 23.21
C ARG A 133 17.97 4.26 24.19
N VAL A 134 17.74 3.20 24.95
CA VAL A 134 16.70 3.16 25.99
C VAL A 134 17.01 4.16 27.10
N ALA A 135 18.27 4.22 27.58
CA ALA A 135 18.69 5.18 28.59
C ALA A 135 18.49 6.63 28.10
N ARG A 136 18.97 6.93 26.88
CA ARG A 136 18.76 8.24 26.27
C ARG A 136 17.26 8.60 26.10
N ALA A 137 16.43 7.65 25.72
CA ALA A 137 14.99 7.89 25.60
C ALA A 137 14.36 8.27 26.97
N LYS A 138 14.76 7.58 28.03
CA LYS A 138 14.34 7.91 29.40
C LYS A 138 14.79 9.31 29.82
N GLU A 139 16.04 9.67 29.54
CA GLU A 139 16.56 11.01 29.80
C GLU A 139 15.78 12.10 29.06
N ILE A 140 15.45 11.90 27.79
CA ILE A 140 14.67 12.83 26.99
C ILE A 140 13.29 13.05 27.62
N LEU A 141 12.61 11.96 28.00
CA LEU A 141 11.27 12.02 28.59
C LEU A 141 11.25 12.56 30.03
N ALA A 142 12.37 12.49 30.75
CA ALA A 142 12.52 13.04 32.08
C ALA A 142 12.88 14.53 32.09
N ARG A 143 13.17 15.14 30.95
CA ARG A 143 13.50 16.57 30.89
C ARG A 143 12.31 17.45 31.30
N PRO A 144 12.58 18.59 31.99
CA PRO A 144 11.55 19.57 32.22
C PRO A 144 10.90 20.07 30.92
N LYS A 145 9.59 20.39 31.01
CA LYS A 145 8.79 20.79 29.81
C LYS A 145 9.24 22.13 29.21
N ASP A 146 9.94 22.96 29.94
CA ASP A 146 10.50 24.25 29.52
C ASP A 146 11.79 24.09 28.70
N VAL A 147 12.42 22.90 28.72
CA VAL A 147 13.60 22.60 27.90
C VAL A 147 13.20 22.33 26.46
N LYS A 148 13.62 23.20 25.54
CA LYS A 148 13.32 23.07 24.13
C LYS A 148 13.93 21.77 23.55
N PRO A 149 13.14 20.93 22.87
CA PRO A 149 13.66 19.74 22.22
C PRO A 149 14.67 20.09 21.14
N ALA A 150 15.70 19.25 20.98
CA ALA A 150 16.67 19.39 19.89
C ALA A 150 16.05 19.20 18.50
N HIS A 151 14.96 18.43 18.42
CA HIS A 151 14.19 18.20 17.20
C HIS A 151 12.69 18.11 17.53
N PRO A 152 11.78 18.62 16.67
CA PRO A 152 10.33 18.59 16.92
C PRO A 152 9.74 17.21 17.24
N ARG A 153 10.37 16.14 16.76
CA ARG A 153 9.93 14.75 17.00
C ARG A 153 10.74 14.01 18.05
N GLU A 154 11.61 14.68 18.80
CA GLU A 154 12.52 14.04 19.78
C GLU A 154 11.74 13.23 20.82
N VAL A 155 10.69 13.82 21.39
CA VAL A 155 9.84 13.17 22.39
C VAL A 155 9.12 11.95 21.79
N ALA A 156 8.51 12.09 20.63
CA ALA A 156 7.82 10.99 19.96
C ALA A 156 8.75 9.82 19.62
N TYR A 157 9.99 10.10 19.23
CA TYR A 157 11.00 9.05 19.01
C TYR A 157 11.46 8.40 20.32
N ALA A 158 11.57 9.15 21.41
CA ALA A 158 11.90 8.58 22.71
C ALA A 158 10.79 7.63 23.20
N GLU A 159 9.52 8.04 23.13
CA GLU A 159 8.38 7.18 23.47
C GLU A 159 8.33 5.92 22.60
N ARG A 160 8.56 6.06 21.28
CA ARG A 160 8.62 4.90 20.36
C ARG A 160 9.76 3.95 20.73
N THR A 161 10.92 4.48 21.13
CA THR A 161 12.06 3.66 21.57
C THR A 161 11.71 2.82 22.80
N LEU A 162 11.03 3.39 23.79
CA LEU A 162 10.59 2.64 24.96
C LEU A 162 9.55 1.57 24.60
N ARG A 163 8.54 1.92 23.79
CA ARG A 163 7.58 0.92 23.29
C ARG A 163 8.25 -0.25 22.57
N LEU A 164 9.28 0.02 21.74
CA LEU A 164 10.03 -1.03 21.06
C LEU A 164 10.88 -1.88 22.03
N ALA A 165 11.31 -1.33 23.17
CA ALA A 165 12.00 -2.12 24.18
C ALA A 165 11.08 -3.13 24.84
N ASP A 166 9.78 -2.81 24.98
CA ASP A 166 8.79 -3.62 25.70
C ASP A 166 8.10 -4.68 24.80
N VAL A 167 8.26 -4.62 23.46
CA VAL A 167 7.68 -5.65 22.59
C VAL A 167 8.29 -7.03 22.87
N PRO A 168 7.62 -8.16 22.60
CA PRO A 168 8.18 -9.50 22.74
C PRO A 168 9.47 -9.68 21.95
N GLU A 169 10.34 -10.59 22.39
CA GLU A 169 11.59 -10.93 21.69
C GLU A 169 11.35 -11.47 20.27
N THR A 170 10.22 -12.13 20.09
CA THR A 170 9.79 -12.70 18.81
C THR A 170 8.37 -12.31 18.49
N VAL A 171 8.08 -12.21 17.20
CA VAL A 171 6.73 -11.98 16.66
C VAL A 171 6.43 -13.04 15.61
N SER A 172 5.22 -13.59 15.64
CA SER A 172 4.72 -14.47 14.58
C SER A 172 4.10 -13.62 13.48
N VAL A 173 4.51 -13.86 12.25
CA VAL A 173 4.09 -13.07 11.07
C VAL A 173 3.57 -14.02 9.99
N PRO A 174 2.32 -13.84 9.50
CA PRO A 174 1.81 -14.63 8.39
C PRO A 174 2.41 -14.13 7.07
N ILE A 175 2.99 -15.04 6.31
CA ILE A 175 3.38 -14.80 4.92
C ILE A 175 2.47 -15.62 4.02
N GLN A 176 1.95 -14.99 2.99
CA GLN A 176 1.09 -15.63 2.00
C GLN A 176 1.73 -15.62 0.63
N ALA A 177 1.52 -16.68 -0.12
CA ALA A 177 1.89 -16.76 -1.52
C ALA A 177 0.68 -17.22 -2.34
N PHE A 178 0.43 -16.53 -3.45
CA PHE A 178 -0.63 -16.87 -4.38
C PHE A 178 -0.01 -17.21 -5.73
N ARG A 179 -0.53 -18.24 -6.38
CA ARG A 179 -0.21 -18.61 -7.73
C ARG A 179 -1.41 -18.39 -8.63
N LEU A 180 -1.21 -17.70 -9.75
CA LEU A 180 -2.21 -17.49 -10.80
C LEU A 180 -1.56 -17.89 -12.14
N GLY A 181 -1.61 -19.18 -12.47
CA GLY A 181 -0.88 -19.72 -13.61
C GLY A 181 0.63 -19.60 -13.41
N ASP A 182 1.27 -18.80 -14.26
CA ASP A 182 2.71 -18.52 -14.22
C ASP A 182 3.07 -17.31 -13.36
N LEU A 183 2.08 -16.60 -12.82
CA LEU A 183 2.29 -15.47 -11.91
C LEU A 183 2.31 -15.95 -10.47
N ALA A 184 3.33 -15.53 -9.71
CA ALA A 184 3.38 -15.67 -8.26
C ALA A 184 3.31 -14.29 -7.60
N VAL A 185 2.51 -14.19 -6.54
CA VAL A 185 2.37 -12.99 -5.71
C VAL A 185 2.69 -13.38 -4.26
N ALA A 186 3.65 -12.69 -3.64
CA ALA A 186 3.93 -12.83 -2.21
C ALA A 186 3.33 -11.65 -1.46
N ALA A 187 2.55 -11.92 -0.42
CA ALA A 187 2.04 -10.91 0.51
C ALA A 187 2.91 -10.93 1.76
N ILE A 188 3.55 -9.80 2.02
CA ILE A 188 4.50 -9.60 3.13
C ILE A 188 3.92 -8.50 4.02
N PRO A 189 3.69 -8.73 5.33
CA PRO A 189 3.02 -7.76 6.22
C PRO A 189 3.99 -6.69 6.74
N PHE A 190 4.91 -6.25 5.91
CA PHE A 190 5.88 -5.20 6.21
C PHE A 190 5.97 -4.23 5.03
N GLU A 191 6.34 -3.00 5.34
CA GLU A 191 6.75 -2.04 4.32
C GLU A 191 8.20 -2.36 3.88
N VAL A 192 8.37 -2.57 2.58
CA VAL A 192 9.63 -2.98 1.93
C VAL A 192 9.96 -2.05 0.76
#